data_d323d478c38bc2072b8873e717f9bb6a
#
_entry.id   d323d478c38bc2072b8873e717f9bb6a
#
_cell.length_a   1.000
_cell.length_b   1.000
_cell.length_c   1.000
_cell.angle_alpha   90.00
_cell.angle_beta   90.00
_cell.angle_gamma   90.00
#
_symmetry.space_group_name_H-M   'P 1'
#
loop_
_entity.id
_entity.type
_entity.pdbx_description
1 polymer ?
#
loop_
_entity_poly.entity_id
_entity_poly.type
_entity_poly.pdbx_seq_one_letter_code
_entity_poly.pdbx_strand_id
1 'polypeptide(L)'
;MNKAELLNNVFFENAKGDLPIIYITSDDDVVKIGGIINAPMVGRIYFSEVKKAITKDELLANKEFICASEDSEILIDFGGYRRETLDCYVTVDDSCINIIEL
;
A
#
# COMPACT_ATOMS: atom_id res chain seq x y z
N MET A 1 8.36 -0.05 5.02
CA MET A 1 7.66 -1.33 4.70
C MET A 1 7.99 -1.68 3.25
N ASN A 2 8.54 -2.86 3.04
CA ASN A 2 8.76 -3.34 1.68
C ASN A 2 7.63 -4.29 1.25
N LYS A 3 7.69 -4.74 -0.01
CA LYS A 3 6.68 -5.65 -0.56
C LYS A 3 6.54 -6.93 0.25
N ALA A 4 7.64 -7.58 0.61
CA ALA A 4 7.61 -8.81 1.39
C ALA A 4 6.99 -8.60 2.77
N GLU A 5 7.31 -7.50 3.43
CA GLU A 5 6.74 -7.16 4.74
C GLU A 5 5.23 -6.97 4.67
N LEU A 6 4.73 -6.31 3.62
CA LEU A 6 3.29 -6.18 3.43
C LEU A 6 2.64 -7.55 3.20
N LEU A 7 3.19 -8.36 2.29
CA LEU A 7 2.64 -9.68 1.96
C LEU A 7 2.66 -10.65 3.15
N ASN A 8 3.65 -10.54 4.02
CA ASN A 8 3.81 -11.39 5.20
C ASN A 8 3.17 -10.81 6.46
N ASN A 9 2.61 -9.62 6.37
CA ASN A 9 1.87 -9.03 7.48
C ASN A 9 0.62 -9.87 7.76
N VAL A 10 0.46 -10.34 9.00
CA VAL A 10 -0.61 -11.27 9.36
C VAL A 10 -2.01 -10.66 9.13
N PHE A 11 -2.19 -9.37 9.38
CA PHE A 11 -3.47 -8.71 9.17
C PHE A 11 -3.79 -8.58 7.67
N PHE A 12 -2.79 -8.19 6.87
CA PHE A 12 -2.95 -8.13 5.43
C PHE A 12 -3.21 -9.51 4.83
N GLU A 13 -2.45 -10.50 5.23
CA GLU A 13 -2.58 -11.87 4.73
C GLU A 13 -3.98 -12.45 4.98
N ASN A 14 -4.55 -12.19 6.16
CA ASN A 14 -5.86 -12.69 6.55
C ASN A 14 -7.03 -11.80 6.12
N ALA A 15 -6.76 -10.64 5.56
CA ALA A 15 -7.82 -9.73 5.11
C ALA A 15 -8.58 -10.31 3.92
N LYS A 16 -9.87 -9.99 3.84
CA LYS A 16 -10.70 -10.35 2.67
C LYS A 16 -10.17 -9.65 1.42
N GLY A 17 -10.23 -10.35 0.28
CA GLY A 17 -9.69 -9.86 -0.97
C GLY A 17 -10.43 -8.66 -1.57
N ASP A 18 -11.70 -8.47 -1.22
CA ASP A 18 -12.52 -7.36 -1.72
C ASP A 18 -12.39 -6.07 -0.91
N LEU A 19 -11.60 -6.08 0.16
CA LEU A 19 -11.39 -4.88 0.97
C LEU A 19 -10.48 -3.88 0.26
N PRO A 20 -10.88 -2.60 0.21
CA PRO A 20 -10.05 -1.54 -0.36
C PRO A 20 -8.88 -1.20 0.56
N ILE A 21 -7.79 -0.73 -0.05
CA ILE A 21 -6.58 -0.34 0.66
C ILE A 21 -6.56 1.18 0.80
N ILE A 22 -6.41 1.65 2.04
CA ILE A 22 -6.26 3.08 2.33
C ILE A 22 -5.00 3.32 3.14
N TYR A 23 -4.52 4.54 3.07
CA TYR A 23 -3.40 5.04 3.85
C TYR A 23 -3.92 6.15 4.77
N ILE A 24 -3.55 6.10 6.04
CA ILE A 24 -3.96 7.10 7.03
C ILE A 24 -2.72 7.82 7.50
N THR A 25 -2.67 9.14 7.28
CA THR A 25 -1.53 9.96 7.69
C THR A 25 -1.52 10.20 9.20
N SER A 26 -0.40 10.68 9.73
CA SER A 26 -0.30 11.06 11.14
C SER A 26 -1.25 12.19 11.53
N ASP A 27 -1.75 12.94 10.55
CA ASP A 27 -2.76 14.00 10.74
C ASP A 27 -4.20 13.49 10.53
N ASP A 28 -4.38 12.17 10.46
CA ASP A 28 -5.66 11.50 10.24
C ASP A 28 -6.30 11.72 8.86
N ASP A 29 -5.54 12.18 7.88
CA ASP A 29 -6.02 12.23 6.50
C ASP A 29 -6.15 10.82 5.94
N VAL A 30 -7.25 10.56 5.25
CA VAL A 30 -7.52 9.28 4.61
C VAL A 30 -7.21 9.37 3.13
N VAL A 31 -6.31 8.53 2.65
CA VAL A 31 -5.84 8.51 1.27
C VAL A 31 -6.21 7.17 0.63
N LYS A 32 -6.97 7.21 -0.45
CA LYS A 32 -7.32 6.00 -1.21
C LYS A 32 -6.18 5.64 -2.14
N ILE A 33 -5.72 4.41 -2.07
CA ILE A 33 -4.56 3.93 -2.83
C ILE A 33 -5.01 3.13 -4.04
N GLY A 34 -4.40 3.38 -5.20
CA GLY A 34 -4.77 2.62 -6.39
C GLY A 34 -3.83 2.69 -7.58
N GLY A 35 -3.04 3.73 -7.70
CA GLY A 35 -2.03 3.81 -8.76
C GLY A 35 -0.74 3.13 -8.31
N ILE A 36 -0.41 1.98 -8.87
CA ILE A 36 0.77 1.22 -8.50
C ILE A 36 1.82 1.35 -9.58
N ILE A 37 3.01 1.82 -9.22
CA ILE A 37 4.15 1.97 -10.15
C ILE A 37 5.37 1.28 -9.57
N ASN A 38 5.91 0.32 -10.31
CA ASN A 38 7.17 -0.31 -9.98
C ASN A 38 8.32 0.52 -10.54
N ALA A 39 9.27 0.90 -9.70
CA ALA A 39 10.48 1.61 -10.09
C ALA A 39 11.70 0.76 -9.70
N PRO A 40 12.03 -0.29 -10.50
CA PRO A 40 13.07 -1.25 -10.14
C PRO A 40 14.47 -0.64 -10.09
N MET A 41 14.72 0.42 -10.85
CA MET A 41 16.04 1.08 -10.88
C MET A 41 16.42 1.70 -9.54
N VAL A 42 15.41 2.04 -8.72
CA VAL A 42 15.63 2.62 -7.39
C VAL A 42 15.13 1.72 -6.26
N GLY A 43 14.65 0.52 -6.57
CA GLY A 43 14.18 -0.44 -5.59
C GLY A 43 12.92 0.03 -4.85
N ARG A 44 11.99 0.66 -5.55
CA ARG A 44 10.79 1.25 -4.96
C ARG A 44 9.53 0.88 -5.71
N ILE A 45 8.42 0.85 -4.95
CA ILE A 45 7.07 0.75 -5.50
C ILE A 45 6.31 1.98 -5.01
N TYR A 46 5.69 2.72 -5.91
CA TYR A 46 4.87 3.88 -5.54
C TYR A 46 3.41 3.49 -5.52
N PHE A 47 2.75 3.79 -4.40
CA PHE A 47 1.31 3.66 -4.21
C PHE A 47 0.72 5.06 -4.27
N SER A 48 0.00 5.38 -5.33
CA SER A 48 -0.51 6.74 -5.55
C SER A 48 -1.97 6.89 -5.13
N GLU A 49 -2.32 8.11 -4.74
CA GLU A 49 -3.68 8.49 -4.41
C GLU A 49 -4.59 8.41 -5.64
N VAL A 50 -5.78 7.86 -5.45
CA VAL A 50 -6.81 7.74 -6.49
C VAL A 50 -8.18 8.04 -5.91
N LYS A 51 -9.19 8.16 -6.78
CA LYS A 51 -10.58 8.41 -6.36
C LYS A 51 -11.26 7.15 -5.82
N LYS A 52 -10.91 5.99 -6.36
CA LYS A 52 -11.45 4.70 -5.94
C LYS A 52 -10.30 3.78 -5.56
N ALA A 53 -10.24 3.39 -4.29
CA ALA A 53 -9.16 2.56 -3.78
C ALA A 53 -9.11 1.18 -4.45
N ILE A 54 -7.89 0.70 -4.69
CA ILE A 54 -7.63 -0.66 -5.16
C ILE A 54 -7.98 -1.65 -4.04
N THR A 55 -8.55 -2.79 -4.38
CA THR A 55 -8.78 -3.86 -3.41
C THR A 55 -7.51 -4.71 -3.25
N LYS A 56 -7.47 -5.52 -2.19
CA LYS A 56 -6.39 -6.48 -1.98
C LYS A 56 -6.21 -7.40 -3.19
N ASP A 57 -7.31 -7.97 -3.70
CA ASP A 57 -7.26 -8.87 -4.87
C ASP A 57 -6.73 -8.16 -6.11
N GLU A 58 -7.16 -6.92 -6.33
CA GLU A 58 -6.67 -6.13 -7.45
C GLU A 58 -5.19 -5.80 -7.32
N LEU A 59 -4.71 -5.49 -6.10
CA LEU A 59 -3.29 -5.27 -5.85
C LEU A 59 -2.48 -6.53 -6.14
N LEU A 60 -2.93 -7.68 -5.66
CA LEU A 60 -2.22 -8.95 -5.85
C LEU A 60 -2.20 -9.40 -7.32
N ALA A 61 -3.16 -8.92 -8.13
CA ALA A 61 -3.22 -9.17 -9.58
C ALA A 61 -2.57 -8.05 -10.41
N ASN A 62 -2.13 -6.97 -9.79
CA ASN A 62 -1.55 -5.82 -10.47
C ASN A 62 -0.15 -6.16 -11.00
N LYS A 63 0.09 -5.96 -12.30
CA LYS A 63 1.35 -6.32 -12.96
C LYS A 63 2.55 -5.59 -12.38
N GLU A 64 2.40 -4.29 -12.08
CA GLU A 64 3.49 -3.49 -11.49
C GLU A 64 3.88 -4.03 -10.13
N PHE A 65 2.89 -4.41 -9.31
CA PHE A 65 3.14 -4.99 -7.99
C PHE A 65 3.78 -6.38 -8.10
N ILE A 66 3.24 -7.23 -8.99
CA ILE A 66 3.77 -8.60 -9.20
C ILE A 66 5.23 -8.56 -9.65
N CYS A 67 5.56 -7.66 -10.58
CA CYS A 67 6.92 -7.56 -11.14
C CYS A 67 7.92 -6.92 -10.19
N ALA A 68 7.48 -6.23 -9.15
CA ALA A 68 8.36 -5.61 -8.19
C ALA A 68 9.11 -6.65 -7.37
N SER A 69 10.37 -6.36 -7.06
CA SER A 69 11.19 -7.17 -6.17
C SER A 69 10.61 -7.16 -4.76
N GLU A 70 10.73 -8.27 -4.03
CA GLU A 70 10.19 -8.39 -2.67
C GLU A 70 10.81 -7.43 -1.66
N ASP A 71 12.04 -7.00 -1.90
CA ASP A 71 12.73 -6.02 -1.05
C ASP A 71 12.49 -4.57 -1.48
N SER A 72 11.69 -4.33 -2.52
CA SER A 72 11.33 -2.98 -2.95
C SER A 72 10.54 -2.25 -1.87
N GLU A 73 10.99 -1.04 -1.53
CA GLU A 73 10.33 -0.20 -0.54
C GLU A 73 9.05 0.39 -1.11
N ILE A 74 7.99 0.36 -0.31
CA ILE A 74 6.70 0.97 -0.66
C ILE A 74 6.73 2.42 -0.22
N LEU A 75 6.44 3.34 -1.14
CA LEU A 75 6.25 4.76 -0.86
C LEU A 75 4.83 5.16 -1.24
N ILE A 76 4.26 6.07 -0.46
CA ILE A 76 2.94 6.63 -0.74
C ILE A 76 3.10 7.96 -1.44
N ASP A 77 2.55 8.07 -2.65
CA ASP A 77 2.57 9.30 -3.44
C ASP A 77 1.27 10.05 -3.20
N PHE A 78 1.34 11.09 -2.39
CA PHE A 78 0.17 11.80 -1.89
C PHE A 78 0.45 13.29 -1.79
N GLY A 79 -0.44 14.11 -2.38
CA GLY A 79 -0.36 15.56 -2.28
C GLY A 79 0.91 16.17 -2.86
N GLY A 80 1.51 15.54 -3.87
CA GLY A 80 2.76 15.99 -4.47
C GLY A 80 4.02 15.56 -3.70
N TYR A 81 3.85 14.80 -2.63
CA TYR A 81 4.95 14.29 -1.80
C TYR A 81 4.99 12.77 -1.84
N ARG A 82 6.19 12.23 -1.69
CA ARG A 82 6.41 10.79 -1.53
C ARG A 82 6.74 10.51 -0.08
N ARG A 83 5.87 9.74 0.59
CA ARG A 83 6.01 9.42 2.00
C ARG A 83 6.55 8.02 2.18
N GLU A 84 7.57 7.87 3.01
CA GLU A 84 8.13 6.57 3.36
C GLU A 84 7.16 5.82 4.27
N THR A 85 7.22 4.50 4.21
CA THR A 85 6.36 3.63 5.01
C THR A 85 7.11 2.87 6.10
N LEU A 86 8.33 3.33 6.46
CA LEU A 86 9.20 2.66 7.44
C LEU A 86 8.53 2.48 8.80
N ASP A 87 7.79 3.50 9.25
CA ASP A 87 7.12 3.51 10.54
C ASP A 87 5.62 3.19 10.43
N CYS A 88 5.18 2.69 9.27
CA CYS A 88 3.78 2.35 9.07
C CYS A 88 3.47 0.96 9.62
N TYR A 89 2.22 0.79 10.03
CA TYR A 89 1.69 -0.51 10.42
C TYR A 89 0.35 -0.76 9.72
N VAL A 90 -0.09 -2.01 9.70
CA VAL A 90 -1.31 -2.42 9.02
C VAL A 90 -2.36 -2.81 10.04
N THR A 91 -3.57 -2.29 9.86
CA THR A 91 -4.76 -2.78 10.57
C THR A 91 -5.83 -3.12 9.55
N VAL A 92 -6.79 -3.94 9.94
CA VAL A 92 -7.90 -4.34 9.09
C VAL A 92 -9.18 -4.23 9.89
N ASP A 93 -10.17 -3.57 9.31
CA ASP A 93 -11.53 -3.53 9.86
C ASP A 93 -12.51 -4.12 8.83
N ASP A 94 -13.82 -4.00 9.08
CA ASP A 94 -14.83 -4.57 8.20
C ASP A 94 -14.90 -3.88 6.83
N SER A 95 -14.33 -2.70 6.70
CA SER A 95 -14.47 -1.83 5.52
C SER A 95 -13.20 -1.68 4.72
N CYS A 96 -12.02 -1.73 5.37
CA CYS A 96 -10.75 -1.36 4.73
C CYS A 96 -9.56 -2.12 5.30
N ILE A 97 -8.51 -2.18 4.48
CA ILE A 97 -7.16 -2.49 4.92
C ILE A 97 -6.46 -1.14 5.10
N ASN A 98 -6.00 -0.85 6.31
CA ASN A 98 -5.42 0.44 6.64
C ASN A 98 -3.90 0.33 6.77
N ILE A 99 -3.18 1.16 6.00
CA ILE A 99 -1.74 1.37 6.20
C ILE A 99 -1.64 2.69 6.97
N ILE A 100 -1.19 2.62 8.22
CA ILE A 100 -1.25 3.76 9.14
C ILE A 100 0.15 4.29 9.41
N GLU A 101 0.33 5.58 9.16
CA GLU A 101 1.55 6.31 9.49
C GLU A 101 1.56 6.67 10.98
N LEU A 102 2.67 6.39 11.64
CA LEU A 102 2.87 6.77 13.05
C LEU A 102 3.19 8.26 13.23
#